data_605a5da7a1d96ec4618226cf883f9431
#
_entry.id   605a5da7a1d96ec4618226cf883f9431
#
_cell.length_a   1.000
_cell.length_b   1.000
_cell.length_c   1.000
_cell.angle_alpha   90.00
_cell.angle_beta   90.00
_cell.angle_gamma   90.00
#
_symmetry.space_group_name_H-M   'P 1'
#
loop_
_entity.id
_entity.type
_entity.pdbx_description
1 polymer ?
#
loop_
_entity_poly.entity_id
_entity_poly.type
_entity_poly.pdbx_seq_one_letter_code
_entity_poly.pdbx_strand_id
1 'polypeptide(L)'
;MARFEVTISEMQNAASKISQAAEDFLNAAGQTFSAAEQLGQSWEGDSQVAFMGEQQKANEWYKKMTEIVKSYVSSLQNAAKTYRPRS
;
A
#
# COMPACT_ATOMS: atom_id res chain seq x y z
N MET A 1 33.09 -11.18 13.14
CA MET A 1 31.87 -10.41 12.91
C MET A 1 30.68 -11.37 12.80
N ALA A 2 29.67 -11.12 13.58
CA ALA A 2 28.48 -11.95 13.54
C ALA A 2 27.74 -11.74 12.22
N ARG A 3 27.33 -12.83 11.63
CA ARG A 3 26.59 -12.81 10.39
C ARG A 3 25.21 -13.39 10.66
N PHE A 4 24.20 -12.59 10.36
CA PHE A 4 22.83 -13.03 10.55
C PHE A 4 22.28 -13.54 9.22
N GLU A 5 21.82 -14.76 9.22
CA GLU A 5 21.15 -15.33 8.07
C GLU A 5 19.68 -15.47 8.37
N VAL A 6 18.87 -15.11 7.41
CA VAL A 6 17.42 -15.26 7.52
C VAL A 6 17.05 -16.64 7.05
N THR A 7 16.31 -17.40 7.86
CA THR A 7 15.83 -18.73 7.47
C THR A 7 14.69 -18.58 6.46
N ILE A 8 14.39 -19.66 5.75
CA ILE A 8 13.25 -19.69 4.82
C ILE A 8 11.95 -19.34 5.55
N SER A 9 11.76 -19.92 6.74
CA SER A 9 10.57 -19.65 7.55
C SER A 9 10.48 -18.18 7.95
N GLU A 10 11.59 -17.59 8.39
CA GLU A 10 11.64 -16.17 8.77
C GLU A 10 11.33 -15.27 7.57
N MET A 11 11.89 -15.59 6.39
CA MET A 11 11.63 -14.85 5.17
C MET A 11 10.15 -14.90 4.80
N GLN A 12 9.55 -16.09 4.84
CA GLN A 12 8.14 -16.25 4.50
C GLN A 12 7.23 -15.54 5.49
N ASN A 13 7.55 -15.62 6.79
CA ASN A 13 6.78 -14.91 7.81
C ASN A 13 6.87 -13.40 7.64
N ALA A 14 8.07 -12.89 7.37
CA ALA A 14 8.26 -11.46 7.14
C ALA A 14 7.51 -11.00 5.89
N ALA A 15 7.58 -11.77 4.80
CA ALA A 15 6.87 -11.45 3.57
C ALA A 15 5.36 -11.40 3.80
N SER A 16 4.83 -12.35 4.57
CA SER A 16 3.41 -12.40 4.92
C SER A 16 2.99 -11.18 5.72
N LYS A 17 3.78 -10.78 6.73
CA LYS A 17 3.49 -9.61 7.55
C LYS A 17 3.54 -8.32 6.75
N ILE A 18 4.53 -8.19 5.87
CA ILE A 18 4.67 -7.01 5.02
C ILE A 18 3.50 -6.92 4.04
N SER A 19 3.11 -8.06 3.45
CA SER A 19 1.98 -8.11 2.54
C SER A 19 0.68 -7.69 3.23
N GLN A 20 0.46 -8.18 4.46
CA GLN A 20 -0.72 -7.81 5.23
C GLN A 20 -0.72 -6.32 5.58
N ALA A 21 0.43 -5.79 6.01
CA ALA A 21 0.55 -4.37 6.32
C ALA A 21 0.28 -3.51 5.08
N ALA A 22 0.75 -3.95 3.91
CA ALA A 22 0.52 -3.24 2.66
C ALA A 22 -0.97 -3.21 2.31
N GLU A 23 -1.67 -4.34 2.47
CA GLU A 23 -3.12 -4.40 2.25
C GLU A 23 -3.87 -3.49 3.21
N ASP A 24 -3.49 -3.51 4.50
CA ASP A 24 -4.11 -2.67 5.51
C ASP A 24 -3.91 -1.19 5.18
N PHE A 25 -2.72 -0.84 4.70
CA PHE A 25 -2.42 0.53 4.27
C PHE A 25 -3.33 0.96 3.11
N LEU A 26 -3.45 0.12 2.09
CA LEU A 26 -4.29 0.44 0.93
C LEU A 26 -5.77 0.55 1.32
N ASN A 27 -6.24 -0.33 2.19
CA ASN A 27 -7.62 -0.27 2.67
C ASN A 27 -7.89 1.02 3.45
N ALA A 28 -6.97 1.40 4.34
CA ALA A 28 -7.11 2.63 5.13
C ALA A 28 -7.09 3.87 4.21
N ALA A 29 -6.18 3.90 3.24
CA ALA A 29 -6.11 5.00 2.28
C ALA A 29 -7.39 5.10 1.45
N GLY A 30 -7.89 3.94 0.99
CA GLY A 30 -9.14 3.88 0.22
C GLY A 30 -10.33 4.40 1.00
N GLN A 31 -10.44 4.03 2.26
CA GLN A 31 -11.51 4.51 3.13
C GLN A 31 -11.41 6.02 3.36
N THR A 32 -10.21 6.53 3.53
CA THR A 32 -9.95 7.96 3.71
C THR A 32 -10.43 8.75 2.49
N PHE A 33 -10.03 8.31 1.30
CA PHE A 33 -10.40 9.00 0.06
C PHE A 33 -11.88 8.87 -0.25
N SER A 34 -12.49 7.74 0.08
CA SER A 34 -13.94 7.54 -0.08
C SER A 34 -14.74 8.47 0.84
N ALA A 35 -14.31 8.61 2.09
CA ALA A 35 -14.96 9.52 3.04
C ALA A 35 -14.83 10.98 2.57
N ALA A 36 -13.65 11.35 2.05
CA ALA A 36 -13.43 12.70 1.53
C ALA A 36 -14.33 12.99 0.32
N GLU A 37 -14.50 12.00 -0.54
CA GLU A 37 -15.37 12.13 -1.71
C GLU A 37 -16.83 12.33 -1.28
N GLN A 38 -17.30 11.57 -0.30
CA GLN A 38 -18.66 11.72 0.24
C GLN A 38 -18.87 13.11 0.85
N LEU A 39 -17.87 13.61 1.58
CA LEU A 39 -17.92 14.96 2.13
C LEU A 39 -18.08 15.99 1.02
N GLY A 40 -17.30 15.83 -0.05
CA GLY A 40 -17.36 16.75 -1.20
C GLY A 40 -18.72 16.80 -1.87
N GLN A 41 -19.46 15.69 -1.86
CA GLN A 41 -20.78 15.61 -2.46
C GLN A 41 -21.84 16.41 -1.70
N SER A 42 -21.67 16.58 -0.39
CA SER A 42 -22.61 17.31 0.45
C SER A 42 -22.17 18.73 0.75
N TRP A 43 -21.04 19.16 0.22
CA TRP A 43 -20.46 20.48 0.44
C TRP A 43 -20.64 21.33 -0.81
N GLU A 44 -21.04 22.57 -0.67
CA GLU A 44 -21.27 23.48 -1.79
C GLU A 44 -20.38 24.71 -1.69
N GLY A 45 -20.10 25.33 -2.84
CA GLY A 45 -19.37 26.58 -2.91
C GLY A 45 -17.98 26.44 -3.55
N ASP A 46 -17.27 27.57 -3.63
CA ASP A 46 -15.96 27.63 -4.28
C ASP A 46 -14.91 26.75 -3.58
N SER A 47 -15.00 26.68 -2.26
CA SER A 47 -14.05 25.85 -1.50
C SER A 47 -14.28 24.36 -1.79
N GLN A 48 -15.51 23.96 -2.10
CA GLN A 48 -15.81 22.59 -2.49
C GLN A 48 -15.17 22.26 -3.83
N VAL A 49 -15.26 23.19 -4.79
CA VAL A 49 -14.65 22.99 -6.13
C VAL A 49 -13.13 22.82 -5.98
N ALA A 50 -12.49 23.67 -5.16
CA ALA A 50 -11.05 23.58 -4.92
C ALA A 50 -10.69 22.23 -4.26
N PHE A 51 -11.49 21.80 -3.26
CA PHE A 51 -11.26 20.54 -2.57
C PHE A 51 -11.40 19.35 -3.52
N MET A 52 -12.42 19.34 -4.38
CA MET A 52 -12.64 18.24 -5.32
C MET A 52 -11.52 18.16 -6.36
N GLY A 53 -10.90 19.29 -6.70
CA GLY A 53 -9.71 19.30 -7.54
C GLY A 53 -8.54 18.58 -6.87
N GLU A 54 -8.32 18.83 -5.59
CA GLU A 54 -7.30 18.13 -4.81
C GLU A 54 -7.65 16.66 -4.62
N GLN A 55 -8.93 16.37 -4.43
CA GLN A 55 -9.41 14.97 -4.28
C GLN A 55 -9.12 14.16 -5.54
N GLN A 56 -9.29 14.75 -6.72
CA GLN A 56 -8.99 14.09 -7.98
C GLN A 56 -7.51 13.74 -8.08
N LYS A 57 -6.63 14.66 -7.67
CA LYS A 57 -5.19 14.41 -7.62
C LYS A 57 -4.87 13.29 -6.63
N ALA A 58 -5.52 13.30 -5.48
CA ALA A 58 -5.33 12.26 -4.46
C ALA A 58 -5.76 10.89 -4.99
N ASN A 59 -6.87 10.82 -5.73
CA ASN A 59 -7.33 9.56 -6.32
C ASN A 59 -6.34 9.03 -7.35
N GLU A 60 -5.76 9.90 -8.16
CA GLU A 60 -4.73 9.51 -9.13
C GLU A 60 -3.49 8.98 -8.41
N TRP A 61 -3.08 9.68 -7.35
CA TRP A 61 -1.96 9.25 -6.51
C TRP A 61 -2.24 7.87 -5.89
N TYR A 62 -3.46 7.67 -5.39
CA TYR A 62 -3.86 6.40 -4.79
C TYR A 62 -3.79 5.25 -5.79
N LYS A 63 -4.24 5.47 -7.02
CA LYS A 63 -4.15 4.45 -8.08
C LYS A 63 -2.71 4.06 -8.36
N LYS A 64 -1.82 5.05 -8.49
CA LYS A 64 -0.39 4.80 -8.70
C LYS A 64 0.23 4.07 -7.51
N MET A 65 -0.10 4.50 -6.30
CA MET A 65 0.39 3.87 -5.08
C MET A 65 -0.06 2.41 -5.00
N THR A 66 -1.32 2.15 -5.34
CA THR A 66 -1.87 0.79 -5.35
C THR A 66 -1.07 -0.12 -6.30
N GLU A 67 -0.76 0.35 -7.50
CA GLU A 67 0.02 -0.42 -8.46
C GLU A 67 1.43 -0.68 -7.95
N ILE A 68 2.07 0.34 -7.37
CA ILE A 68 3.42 0.21 -6.83
C ILE A 68 3.44 -0.79 -5.68
N VAL A 69 2.48 -0.69 -4.76
CA VAL A 69 2.40 -1.58 -3.59
C VAL A 69 2.14 -3.02 -4.03
N LYS A 70 1.22 -3.23 -4.97
CA LYS A 70 0.94 -4.58 -5.48
C LYS A 70 2.15 -5.20 -6.15
N SER A 71 2.87 -4.43 -6.95
CA SER A 71 4.09 -4.88 -7.59
C SER A 71 5.17 -5.22 -6.56
N TYR A 72 5.32 -4.38 -5.55
CA TYR A 72 6.26 -4.59 -4.45
C TYR A 72 5.95 -5.89 -3.70
N VAL A 73 4.69 -6.09 -3.34
CA VAL A 73 4.26 -7.30 -2.61
C VAL A 73 4.51 -8.54 -3.47
N SER A 74 4.17 -8.48 -4.75
CA SER A 74 4.38 -9.59 -5.67
C SER A 74 5.86 -9.95 -5.76
N SER A 75 6.73 -8.95 -5.89
CA SER A 75 8.19 -9.16 -5.93
C SER A 75 8.70 -9.78 -4.64
N LEU A 76 8.19 -9.30 -3.50
CA LEU A 76 8.58 -9.81 -2.20
C LEU A 76 8.15 -11.27 -2.04
N GLN A 77 6.92 -11.60 -2.43
CA GLN A 77 6.41 -12.96 -2.35
C GLN A 77 7.20 -13.91 -3.24
N ASN A 78 7.57 -13.45 -4.45
CA ASN A 78 8.40 -14.24 -5.35
C ASN A 78 9.80 -14.46 -4.76
N ALA A 79 10.38 -13.42 -4.18
CA ALA A 79 11.68 -13.52 -3.54
C ALA A 79 11.64 -14.50 -2.37
N ALA A 80 10.59 -14.45 -1.55
CA ALA A 80 10.43 -15.36 -0.42
C ALA A 80 10.25 -16.80 -0.89
N LYS A 81 9.54 -17.00 -1.99
CA LYS A 81 9.27 -18.33 -2.56
C LYS A 81 10.54 -18.99 -3.07
N THR A 82 11.44 -18.20 -3.64
CA THR A 82 12.68 -18.72 -4.23
C THR A 82 13.90 -18.55 -3.32
N TYR A 83 13.69 -17.96 -2.16
CA TYR A 83 14.78 -17.68 -1.23
C TYR A 83 15.44 -18.98 -0.75
N ARG A 84 16.77 -18.99 -0.80
CA ARG A 84 17.59 -20.08 -0.26
C ARG A 84 18.74 -19.45 0.51
N PRO A 85 18.79 -19.65 1.82
CA PRO A 85 19.90 -19.10 2.59
C PRO A 85 21.20 -19.78 2.22
N ARG A 86 22.28 -19.06 2.39
CA ARG A 86 23.61 -19.63 2.23
C ARG A 86 23.88 -20.60 3.35
N SER A 87 24.31 -21.77 2.98
CA SER A 87 24.71 -22.76 3.98
C SER A 87 26.18 -22.60 4.37
#